data_7786f785a0a59e763a6a62a26fac0fdc
#
_entry.id   7786f785a0a59e763a6a62a26fac0fdc
#
_cell.length_a   1.000
_cell.length_b   1.000
_cell.length_c   1.000
_cell.angle_alpha   90.00
_cell.angle_beta   90.00
_cell.angle_gamma   90.00
#
_symmetry.space_group_name_H-M   'P 1'
#
loop_
_entity.id
_entity.type
_entity.pdbx_description
1 polymer ?
#
loop_
_entity_poly.entity_id
_entity_poly.type
_entity_poly.pdbx_seq_one_letter_code
_entity_poly.pdbx_strand_id
1 'polypeptide(L)'
;MFNRVLSRVCLGTRPFGDKVAVSAKGFWAYLPIHASILVSVSLLSACNSDSQEVVLNPVDTAKMQQKVEQLAKEMLVPGAVVILRTPRGDFKTAYGVTRYGGSEATDFDQHVRVGSNTKTWVGTVILQMAQQGRLQLSDTVSMYLDNVPNGESITIEHLLTMRSGLFNYSTTLELNQTLDEQPTKVWTQTELLAMSFAHKPGFAPGSAFEYSNTNTVLLGLIAEQIDGKPLAAVMQQRLFAPLGLERTLFPDIHSNTLPAPLARGYMYGTNVLTMDPPFKLPEKMQREAREGVLAPIDQTEANPSWGWAAGAGISSANELATWVEALVAGELLDADWQRRRLDSVRPIDPDNPNTAYYGLGIAKFGGLYGHTGELPGYNSFMGHDPVNKVTLVVWTNLAPAVDGKDPATTIAAALINMLYIPSS
;
A
#
# COMPACT_ATOMS: atom_id res chain seq x y z
N MET A 1 -0.34 -3.39 10.45
CA MET A 1 0.64 -2.65 9.63
C MET A 1 -0.04 -1.65 8.70
N PHE A 2 -0.81 -2.00 7.71
CA PHE A 2 -1.42 -1.05 6.76
C PHE A 2 -2.37 -0.02 7.41
N ASN A 3 -3.08 -0.36 8.48
CA ASN A 3 -3.89 0.61 9.25
C ASN A 3 -3.06 1.75 9.88
N ARG A 4 -1.74 1.59 10.07
CA ARG A 4 -0.83 2.67 10.44
C ARG A 4 -0.70 3.72 9.34
N VAL A 5 -0.56 3.25 8.09
CA VAL A 5 -0.27 4.09 6.92
C VAL A 5 -1.48 4.95 6.56
N LEU A 6 -2.67 4.35 6.52
CA LEU A 6 -3.86 5.00 5.99
C LEU A 6 -4.46 6.06 6.93
N SER A 7 -4.27 5.92 8.24
CA SER A 7 -4.77 6.92 9.22
C SER A 7 -3.92 8.20 9.29
N ARG A 8 -2.76 8.26 8.64
CA ARG A 8 -1.79 9.36 8.76
C ARG A 8 -1.49 10.12 7.48
N VAL A 9 -1.98 9.67 6.32
CA VAL A 9 -1.88 10.44 5.06
C VAL A 9 -3.03 11.45 4.99
N CYS A 10 -3.23 12.22 6.07
CA CYS A 10 -4.05 13.42 6.02
C CYS A 10 -3.18 14.57 5.52
N LEU A 11 -3.44 15.04 4.32
CA LEU A 11 -2.95 16.34 3.83
C LEU A 11 -3.41 17.39 4.83
N GLY A 12 -2.45 18.10 5.44
CA GLY A 12 -2.65 18.95 6.60
C GLY A 12 -3.76 19.97 6.47
N THR A 13 -4.78 19.82 7.31
CA THR A 13 -5.71 20.89 7.65
C THR A 13 -5.43 21.30 9.10
N ARG A 14 -5.30 22.63 9.32
CA ARG A 14 -5.15 23.22 10.65
C ARG A 14 -6.35 22.87 11.53
N PRO A 15 -6.19 22.70 12.85
CA PRO A 15 -7.31 22.48 13.74
C PRO A 15 -8.12 23.78 13.88
N PHE A 16 -9.39 23.75 13.51
CA PHE A 16 -10.36 24.75 13.96
C PHE A 16 -10.97 24.24 15.26
N GLY A 17 -10.91 25.10 16.26
CA GLY A 17 -11.43 24.85 17.58
C GLY A 17 -12.94 25.07 17.66
N ASP A 18 -13.44 24.47 18.72
CA ASP A 18 -14.65 24.78 19.50
C ASP A 18 -16.02 24.31 19.01
N LYS A 19 -16.54 23.51 19.93
CA LYS A 19 -17.87 22.93 20.04
C LYS A 19 -18.98 24.00 20.12
N VAL A 20 -20.05 23.81 19.35
CA VAL A 20 -21.38 24.25 19.76
C VAL A 20 -22.36 23.08 19.56
N ALA A 21 -22.92 22.65 20.69
CA ALA A 21 -24.02 21.71 20.73
C ALA A 21 -25.34 22.45 20.50
N VAL A 22 -26.19 22.00 19.60
CA VAL A 22 -27.60 22.39 19.57
C VAL A 22 -28.49 21.18 19.35
N SER A 23 -29.45 21.08 20.23
CA SER A 23 -30.45 20.07 20.50
C SER A 23 -31.47 19.88 19.39
N ALA A 24 -31.93 18.63 19.24
CA ALA A 24 -33.07 18.22 18.45
C ALA A 24 -34.42 18.67 19.06
N LYS A 25 -35.39 19.03 18.22
CA LYS A 25 -36.81 18.73 18.38
C LYS A 25 -37.56 18.91 17.05
N GLY A 26 -38.37 17.91 16.70
CA GLY A 26 -39.12 17.76 15.50
C GLY A 26 -40.37 18.57 15.37
N PHE A 27 -41.01 18.55 14.20
CA PHE A 27 -42.50 18.51 14.02
C PHE A 27 -42.86 18.09 12.59
N TRP A 28 -43.89 17.26 12.52
CA TRP A 28 -44.56 16.77 11.31
C TRP A 28 -45.57 17.79 10.78
N ALA A 29 -45.79 17.89 9.48
CA ALA A 29 -47.11 18.18 8.89
C ALA A 29 -47.20 18.00 7.37
N TYR A 30 -48.29 17.49 6.92
CA TYR A 30 -48.85 16.98 5.66
C TYR A 30 -48.97 17.97 4.48
N LEU A 31 -48.90 17.42 3.26
CA LEU A 31 -49.44 17.58 1.90
C LEU A 31 -50.60 18.63 1.65
N PRO A 32 -50.91 19.09 0.39
CA PRO A 32 -51.09 18.28 -0.82
C PRO A 32 -50.71 18.93 -2.22
N ILE A 33 -50.61 18.02 -3.20
CA ILE A 33 -50.71 18.01 -4.65
C ILE A 33 -51.29 19.24 -5.38
N HIS A 34 -50.59 19.72 -6.45
CA HIS A 34 -51.19 20.15 -7.72
C HIS A 34 -50.23 19.94 -8.89
N ALA A 35 -50.71 19.26 -9.92
CA ALA A 35 -50.07 19.00 -11.18
C ALA A 35 -50.08 20.23 -12.09
N SER A 36 -48.96 20.49 -12.76
CA SER A 36 -48.95 21.29 -14.01
C SER A 36 -47.78 20.82 -14.90
N ILE A 37 -48.15 20.28 -16.03
CA ILE A 37 -47.28 19.83 -17.11
C ILE A 37 -46.66 21.05 -17.80
N LEU A 38 -45.34 21.16 -17.76
CA LEU A 38 -44.55 22.01 -18.61
C LEU A 38 -43.44 21.19 -19.26
N VAL A 39 -43.57 20.99 -20.56
CA VAL A 39 -42.52 20.40 -21.40
C VAL A 39 -41.34 21.37 -21.43
N SER A 40 -40.26 20.99 -20.77
CA SER A 40 -38.99 21.68 -20.88
C SER A 40 -37.99 20.75 -21.58
N VAL A 41 -37.53 21.20 -22.72
CA VAL A 41 -36.41 20.62 -23.48
C VAL A 41 -35.19 20.66 -22.57
N SER A 42 -34.82 19.50 -22.03
CA SER A 42 -33.60 19.37 -21.25
C SER A 42 -32.41 19.25 -22.19
N LEU A 43 -31.65 20.31 -22.27
CA LEU A 43 -30.28 20.29 -22.74
C LEU A 43 -29.51 19.29 -21.83
N LEU A 44 -29.06 18.21 -22.44
CA LEU A 44 -28.10 17.31 -21.86
C LEU A 44 -26.81 18.07 -21.58
N SER A 45 -26.69 18.66 -20.41
CA SER A 45 -25.39 19.01 -19.85
C SER A 45 -24.71 17.68 -19.47
N ALA A 46 -23.81 17.24 -20.33
CA ALA A 46 -22.82 16.25 -19.96
C ALA A 46 -22.08 16.80 -18.72
N CYS A 47 -22.28 16.17 -17.57
CA CYS A 47 -21.38 16.38 -16.43
C CYS A 47 -20.01 15.83 -16.86
N ASN A 48 -19.18 16.70 -17.41
CA ASN A 48 -17.75 16.51 -17.36
C ASN A 48 -17.40 16.54 -15.88
N SER A 49 -16.97 15.42 -15.34
CA SER A 49 -16.19 15.41 -14.12
C SER A 49 -14.83 16.00 -14.48
N ASP A 50 -14.74 17.31 -14.46
CA ASP A 50 -13.48 18.02 -14.58
C ASP A 50 -12.58 17.56 -13.42
N SER A 51 -11.64 16.67 -13.73
CA SER A 51 -10.46 16.47 -12.92
C SER A 51 -9.71 17.80 -12.98
N GLN A 52 -9.89 18.66 -11.97
CA GLN A 52 -9.16 19.91 -11.89
C GLN A 52 -7.68 19.61 -11.88
N GLU A 53 -6.99 20.08 -12.91
CA GLU A 53 -5.53 20.03 -12.99
C GLU A 53 -4.97 20.86 -11.83
N VAL A 54 -4.37 20.19 -10.85
CA VAL A 54 -3.81 20.85 -9.69
C VAL A 54 -2.51 21.52 -10.10
N VAL A 55 -2.33 22.79 -9.74
CA VAL A 55 -1.09 23.51 -10.04
C VAL A 55 0.07 22.93 -9.23
N LEU A 56 1.11 22.46 -9.94
CA LEU A 56 2.33 21.98 -9.30
C LEU A 56 3.31 23.14 -9.05
N ASN A 57 3.91 23.14 -7.87
CA ASN A 57 5.08 23.96 -7.58
C ASN A 57 6.28 23.52 -8.45
N PRO A 58 7.23 24.42 -8.77
CA PRO A 58 8.53 24.03 -9.30
C PRO A 58 9.25 23.07 -8.36
N VAL A 59 10.01 22.12 -8.92
CA VAL A 59 10.83 21.19 -8.14
C VAL A 59 12.06 21.95 -7.58
N ASP A 60 12.02 22.29 -6.29
CA ASP A 60 13.15 22.85 -5.56
C ASP A 60 13.99 21.71 -4.98
N THR A 61 14.96 21.24 -5.77
CA THR A 61 15.80 20.08 -5.44
C THR A 61 16.55 20.27 -4.12
N ALA A 62 17.04 21.47 -3.81
CA ALA A 62 17.77 21.75 -2.59
C ALA A 62 16.89 21.65 -1.35
N LYS A 63 15.68 22.22 -1.40
CA LYS A 63 14.72 22.10 -0.29
C LYS A 63 14.19 20.68 -0.13
N MET A 64 13.96 19.96 -1.23
CA MET A 64 13.55 18.56 -1.18
C MET A 64 14.63 17.68 -0.57
N GLN A 65 15.90 17.86 -0.98
CA GLN A 65 17.04 17.17 -0.40
C GLN A 65 17.12 17.41 1.11
N GLN A 66 17.10 18.67 1.53
CA GLN A 66 17.14 19.05 2.94
C GLN A 66 15.98 18.40 3.72
N LYS A 67 14.77 18.36 3.14
CA LYS A 67 13.61 17.74 3.78
C LYS A 67 13.77 16.23 3.94
N VAL A 68 14.27 15.53 2.92
CA VAL A 68 14.55 14.09 2.99
C VAL A 68 15.58 13.78 4.07
N GLU A 69 16.70 14.52 4.10
CA GLU A 69 17.76 14.35 5.10
C GLU A 69 17.26 14.62 6.52
N GLN A 70 16.49 15.70 6.71
CA GLN A 70 15.89 16.03 8.00
C GLN A 70 15.03 14.89 8.51
N LEU A 71 14.07 14.42 7.70
CA LEU A 71 13.14 13.37 8.08
C LEU A 71 13.85 12.03 8.32
N ALA A 72 14.82 11.68 7.47
CA ALA A 72 15.59 10.46 7.65
C ALA A 72 16.38 10.47 8.98
N LYS A 73 17.01 11.60 9.33
CA LYS A 73 17.72 11.79 10.61
C LYS A 73 16.76 11.73 11.80
N GLU A 74 15.62 12.41 11.74
CA GLU A 74 14.62 12.41 12.82
C GLU A 74 14.06 11.03 13.11
N MET A 75 13.90 10.20 12.06
CA MET A 75 13.37 8.84 12.17
C MET A 75 14.48 7.77 12.34
N LEU A 76 15.74 8.17 12.43
CA LEU A 76 16.91 7.29 12.58
C LEU A 76 17.07 6.29 11.42
N VAL A 77 16.70 6.68 10.21
CA VAL A 77 16.78 5.86 9.01
C VAL A 77 18.24 5.73 8.57
N PRO A 78 18.82 4.52 8.44
CA PRO A 78 20.20 4.35 7.98
C PRO A 78 20.38 4.74 6.51
N GLY A 79 19.39 4.42 5.66
CA GLY A 79 19.41 4.70 4.23
C GLY A 79 18.02 4.92 3.64
N ALA A 80 17.92 5.84 2.71
CA ALA A 80 16.70 6.16 1.97
C ALA A 80 17.00 6.51 0.51
N VAL A 81 16.09 6.17 -0.38
CA VAL A 81 16.15 6.57 -1.79
C VAL A 81 14.82 7.17 -2.21
N VAL A 82 14.89 8.24 -2.99
CA VAL A 82 13.74 8.95 -3.55
C VAL A 82 13.92 9.13 -5.05
N ILE A 83 12.87 8.79 -5.80
CA ILE A 83 12.72 9.13 -7.22
C ILE A 83 11.43 9.94 -7.35
N LEU A 84 11.52 11.18 -7.80
CA LEU A 84 10.41 12.03 -8.17
C LEU A 84 10.59 12.45 -9.62
N ARG A 85 9.61 12.15 -10.47
CA ARG A 85 9.53 12.59 -11.87
C ARG A 85 8.29 13.48 -12.04
N THR A 86 8.45 14.64 -12.64
CA THR A 86 7.33 15.55 -12.89
C THR A 86 7.53 16.35 -14.18
N PRO A 87 6.47 16.92 -14.79
CA PRO A 87 6.62 17.87 -15.89
C PRO A 87 7.35 19.18 -15.52
N ARG A 88 7.56 19.42 -14.22
CA ARG A 88 8.25 20.61 -13.68
C ARG A 88 9.72 20.34 -13.34
N GLY A 89 10.23 19.16 -13.64
CA GLY A 89 11.58 18.70 -13.35
C GLY A 89 11.59 17.43 -12.49
N ASP A 90 12.72 16.78 -12.47
CA ASP A 90 12.94 15.54 -11.71
C ASP A 90 13.79 15.82 -10.48
N PHE A 91 13.55 15.04 -9.44
CA PHE A 91 14.38 15.00 -8.26
C PHE A 91 14.72 13.55 -7.92
N LYS A 92 16.00 13.26 -7.78
CA LYS A 92 16.50 11.96 -7.32
C LYS A 92 17.51 12.18 -6.21
N THR A 93 17.36 11.43 -5.12
CA THR A 93 18.35 11.44 -4.04
C THR A 93 18.49 10.07 -3.40
N ALA A 94 19.74 9.76 -3.02
CA ALA A 94 20.09 8.64 -2.17
C ALA A 94 20.73 9.20 -0.89
N TYR A 95 20.18 8.84 0.26
CA TYR A 95 20.63 9.28 1.57
C TYR A 95 21.18 8.10 2.36
N GLY A 96 22.31 8.31 3.04
CA GLY A 96 22.83 7.37 4.02
C GLY A 96 23.48 6.13 3.41
N VAL A 97 23.34 5.00 4.09
CA VAL A 97 24.13 3.80 3.84
C VAL A 97 23.28 2.55 3.69
N THR A 98 23.81 1.57 2.92
CA THR A 98 23.18 0.26 2.72
C THR A 98 23.15 -0.60 3.98
N ARG A 99 24.13 -0.37 4.87
CA ARG A 99 24.32 -1.13 6.12
C ARG A 99 24.53 -0.18 7.28
N TYR A 100 23.73 -0.35 8.35
CA TYR A 100 23.91 0.40 9.60
C TYR A 100 25.35 0.26 10.11
N GLY A 101 26.00 1.39 10.42
CA GLY A 101 27.40 1.45 10.81
C GLY A 101 28.41 1.15 9.69
N GLY A 102 27.94 0.98 8.44
CA GLY A 102 28.79 0.82 7.26
C GLY A 102 29.11 2.15 6.59
N SER A 103 29.76 2.07 5.41
CA SER A 103 30.16 3.25 4.62
C SER A 103 29.69 3.19 3.16
N GLU A 104 29.10 2.08 2.71
CA GLU A 104 28.56 1.93 1.36
C GLU A 104 27.29 2.75 1.22
N ALA A 105 27.27 3.68 0.28
CA ALA A 105 26.12 4.56 0.04
C ALA A 105 24.93 3.79 -0.54
N THR A 106 23.72 4.25 -0.23
CA THR A 106 22.49 3.78 -0.91
C THR A 106 22.49 4.16 -2.38
N ASP A 107 21.83 3.35 -3.21
CA ASP A 107 21.70 3.53 -4.66
C ASP A 107 20.28 3.15 -5.12
N PHE A 108 19.94 3.57 -6.34
CA PHE A 108 18.61 3.38 -6.95
C PHE A 108 18.37 1.95 -7.45
N ASP A 109 19.43 1.17 -7.66
CA ASP A 109 19.38 -0.19 -8.21
C ASP A 109 19.58 -1.29 -7.17
N GLN A 110 19.72 -0.93 -5.88
CA GLN A 110 19.79 -1.91 -4.81
C GLN A 110 18.45 -2.60 -4.61
N HIS A 111 18.53 -3.91 -4.41
CA HIS A 111 17.36 -4.71 -4.06
C HIS A 111 16.92 -4.41 -2.64
N VAL A 112 15.61 -4.20 -2.48
CA VAL A 112 14.92 -4.05 -1.19
C VAL A 112 13.65 -4.88 -1.20
N ARG A 113 13.16 -5.26 -0.03
CA ARG A 113 11.83 -5.83 0.12
C ARG A 113 10.79 -4.73 -0.01
N VAL A 114 9.81 -4.91 -0.90
CA VAL A 114 8.84 -3.87 -1.25
C VAL A 114 7.53 -3.97 -0.47
N GLY A 115 7.40 -4.99 0.38
CA GLY A 115 6.20 -5.16 1.21
C GLY A 115 4.92 -5.19 0.38
N SER A 116 3.89 -4.54 0.89
CA SER A 116 2.54 -4.56 0.29
C SER A 116 2.43 -3.95 -1.11
N ASN A 117 3.48 -3.35 -1.68
CA ASN A 117 3.49 -3.04 -3.12
C ASN A 117 3.25 -4.30 -3.97
N THR A 118 3.63 -5.48 -3.46
CA THR A 118 3.34 -6.81 -4.04
C THR A 118 1.85 -7.01 -4.37
N LYS A 119 0.94 -6.42 -3.60
CA LYS A 119 -0.51 -6.54 -3.82
C LYS A 119 -0.95 -5.99 -5.17
N THR A 120 -0.24 -4.98 -5.68
CA THR A 120 -0.54 -4.44 -7.01
C THR A 120 -0.17 -5.41 -8.12
N TRP A 121 0.84 -6.26 -7.90
CA TRP A 121 1.21 -7.34 -8.82
C TRP A 121 0.12 -8.39 -8.88
N VAL A 122 -0.29 -8.91 -7.70
CA VAL A 122 -1.38 -9.89 -7.61
C VAL A 122 -2.67 -9.33 -8.20
N GLY A 123 -3.04 -8.11 -7.84
CA GLY A 123 -4.24 -7.44 -8.38
C GLY A 123 -4.19 -7.34 -9.91
N THR A 124 -3.03 -7.02 -10.49
CA THR A 124 -2.88 -6.95 -11.95
C THR A 124 -3.03 -8.33 -12.60
N VAL A 125 -2.43 -9.37 -12.03
CA VAL A 125 -2.59 -10.76 -12.51
C VAL A 125 -4.07 -11.17 -12.53
N ILE A 126 -4.79 -10.94 -11.44
CA ILE A 126 -6.23 -11.27 -11.34
C ILE A 126 -7.05 -10.49 -12.38
N LEU A 127 -6.77 -9.20 -12.58
CA LEU A 127 -7.46 -8.39 -13.59
C LEU A 127 -7.14 -8.85 -15.02
N GLN A 128 -5.92 -9.28 -15.32
CA GLN A 128 -5.58 -9.91 -16.60
C GLN A 128 -6.35 -11.21 -16.82
N MET A 129 -6.50 -12.04 -15.78
CA MET A 129 -7.29 -13.27 -15.87
C MET A 129 -8.77 -12.96 -16.11
N ALA A 130 -9.29 -11.92 -15.46
CA ALA A 130 -10.66 -11.45 -15.69
C ALA A 130 -10.86 -10.90 -17.11
N GLN A 131 -9.93 -10.10 -17.61
CA GLN A 131 -9.93 -9.60 -19.00
C GLN A 131 -9.89 -10.75 -20.02
N GLN A 132 -9.20 -11.83 -19.70
CA GLN A 132 -9.11 -13.05 -20.53
C GLN A 132 -10.36 -13.96 -20.40
N GLY A 133 -11.34 -13.61 -19.58
CA GLY A 133 -12.55 -14.39 -19.34
C GLY A 133 -12.30 -15.68 -18.54
N ARG A 134 -11.17 -15.83 -17.86
CA ARG A 134 -10.81 -17.01 -17.06
C ARG A 134 -11.39 -16.99 -15.64
N LEU A 135 -11.87 -15.84 -15.19
CA LEU A 135 -12.65 -15.62 -13.98
C LEU A 135 -13.53 -14.37 -14.17
N GLN A 136 -14.51 -14.17 -13.28
CA GLN A 136 -15.29 -12.95 -13.17
C GLN A 136 -15.05 -12.31 -11.80
N LEU A 137 -15.07 -10.98 -11.70
CA LEU A 137 -14.94 -10.31 -10.40
C LEU A 137 -16.12 -10.62 -9.45
N SER A 138 -17.26 -11.02 -10.00
CA SER A 138 -18.45 -11.47 -9.27
C SER A 138 -18.39 -12.93 -8.85
N ASP A 139 -17.43 -13.73 -9.33
CA ASP A 139 -17.28 -15.12 -8.92
C ASP A 139 -17.02 -15.18 -7.42
N THR A 140 -17.65 -16.14 -6.76
CA THR A 140 -17.43 -16.39 -5.33
C THR A 140 -16.14 -17.16 -5.10
N VAL A 141 -15.51 -16.92 -3.96
CA VAL A 141 -14.25 -17.60 -3.59
C VAL A 141 -14.44 -19.11 -3.54
N SER A 142 -15.61 -19.61 -3.13
CA SER A 142 -15.95 -21.03 -3.08
C SER A 142 -15.92 -21.73 -4.44
N MET A 143 -15.94 -21.01 -5.57
CA MET A 143 -15.76 -21.59 -6.90
C MET A 143 -14.30 -22.05 -7.14
N TYR A 144 -13.37 -21.54 -6.36
CA TYR A 144 -11.93 -21.80 -6.53
C TYR A 144 -11.29 -22.48 -5.32
N LEU A 145 -11.69 -22.09 -4.10
CA LEU A 145 -11.05 -22.52 -2.87
C LEU A 145 -12.10 -22.99 -1.85
N ASP A 146 -11.89 -24.20 -1.33
CA ASP A 146 -12.76 -24.78 -0.32
C ASP A 146 -12.49 -24.22 1.09
N ASN A 147 -13.48 -24.36 1.99
CA ASN A 147 -13.36 -24.07 3.42
C ASN A 147 -13.00 -22.63 3.80
N VAL A 148 -13.21 -21.65 2.90
CA VAL A 148 -13.02 -20.23 3.23
C VAL A 148 -14.27 -19.73 3.98
N PRO A 149 -14.13 -19.12 5.18
CA PRO A 149 -15.26 -18.54 5.90
C PRO A 149 -16.02 -17.54 5.02
N ASN A 150 -17.33 -17.69 4.91
CA ASN A 150 -18.20 -16.91 4.01
C ASN A 150 -17.80 -16.98 2.51
N GLY A 151 -17.04 -18.00 2.10
CA GLY A 151 -16.52 -18.13 0.72
C GLY A 151 -17.59 -18.13 -0.36
N GLU A 152 -18.81 -18.59 -0.04
CA GLU A 152 -19.99 -18.55 -0.93
C GLU A 152 -20.55 -17.13 -1.15
N SER A 153 -20.21 -16.17 -0.30
CA SER A 153 -20.67 -14.78 -0.35
C SER A 153 -19.54 -13.80 -0.64
N ILE A 154 -18.30 -14.18 -0.41
CA ILE A 154 -17.12 -13.35 -0.73
C ILE A 154 -16.83 -13.49 -2.21
N THR A 155 -16.80 -12.37 -2.93
CA THR A 155 -16.43 -12.34 -4.35
C THR A 155 -14.95 -12.01 -4.54
N ILE A 156 -14.41 -12.27 -5.74
CA ILE A 156 -13.06 -11.83 -6.14
C ILE A 156 -12.92 -10.30 -5.99
N GLU A 157 -13.97 -9.53 -6.32
CA GLU A 157 -13.98 -8.09 -6.11
C GLU A 157 -13.86 -7.70 -4.64
N HIS A 158 -14.52 -8.41 -3.73
CA HIS A 158 -14.41 -8.18 -2.29
C HIS A 158 -12.98 -8.41 -1.79
N LEU A 159 -12.28 -9.43 -2.29
CA LEU A 159 -10.88 -9.66 -1.96
C LEU A 159 -9.98 -8.55 -2.47
N LEU A 160 -10.11 -8.17 -3.75
CA LEU A 160 -9.31 -7.11 -4.39
C LEU A 160 -9.50 -5.75 -3.72
N THR A 161 -10.72 -5.45 -3.25
CA THR A 161 -11.07 -4.16 -2.66
C THR A 161 -10.97 -4.12 -1.14
N MET A 162 -10.44 -5.18 -0.50
CA MET A 162 -10.31 -5.29 0.97
C MET A 162 -11.66 -5.17 1.70
N ARG A 163 -12.72 -5.78 1.13
CA ARG A 163 -14.10 -5.76 1.68
C ARG A 163 -14.66 -7.14 1.94
N SER A 164 -13.82 -8.15 2.13
CA SER A 164 -14.27 -9.53 2.42
C SER A 164 -14.78 -9.72 3.85
N GLY A 165 -14.31 -8.95 4.82
CA GLY A 165 -14.50 -9.15 6.23
C GLY A 165 -13.60 -10.22 6.85
N LEU A 166 -12.75 -10.90 6.09
CA LEU A 166 -11.82 -11.92 6.59
C LEU A 166 -10.78 -11.31 7.53
N PHE A 167 -10.59 -11.98 8.67
CA PHE A 167 -9.61 -11.56 9.66
C PHE A 167 -8.19 -11.50 9.07
N ASN A 168 -7.43 -10.49 9.48
CA ASN A 168 -6.06 -10.31 9.02
C ASN A 168 -5.09 -11.12 9.89
N TYR A 169 -4.59 -12.26 9.41
CA TYR A 169 -3.67 -13.11 10.15
C TYR A 169 -2.42 -12.37 10.66
N SER A 170 -1.98 -11.32 9.97
CA SER A 170 -0.76 -10.60 10.36
C SER A 170 -0.90 -9.74 11.62
N THR A 171 -2.10 -9.67 12.19
CA THR A 171 -2.34 -9.00 13.48
C THR A 171 -2.34 -9.97 14.68
N THR A 172 -2.14 -11.26 14.45
CA THR A 172 -2.09 -12.24 15.54
C THR A 172 -0.82 -12.10 16.36
N LEU A 173 -0.95 -12.29 17.69
CA LEU A 173 0.21 -12.33 18.57
C LEU A 173 1.13 -13.48 18.22
N GLU A 174 0.58 -14.65 17.88
CA GLU A 174 1.33 -15.85 17.47
C GLU A 174 2.30 -15.56 16.31
N LEU A 175 1.82 -14.92 15.24
CA LEU A 175 2.69 -14.58 14.13
C LEU A 175 3.79 -13.61 14.56
N ASN A 176 3.44 -12.52 15.27
CA ASN A 176 4.39 -11.48 15.64
C ASN A 176 5.45 -12.00 16.64
N GLN A 177 5.08 -12.84 17.59
CA GLN A 177 6.03 -13.53 18.47
C GLN A 177 6.97 -14.44 17.67
N THR A 178 6.43 -15.22 16.74
CA THR A 178 7.26 -16.12 15.92
C THR A 178 8.21 -15.33 15.01
N LEU A 179 7.79 -14.19 14.47
CA LEU A 179 8.68 -13.31 13.69
C LEU A 179 9.83 -12.77 14.55
N ASP A 180 9.62 -12.54 15.84
CA ASP A 180 10.64 -12.08 16.76
C ASP A 180 11.58 -13.23 17.21
N GLU A 181 11.03 -14.40 17.50
CA GLU A 181 11.76 -15.54 18.06
C GLU A 181 12.42 -16.43 17.00
N GLN A 182 11.79 -16.56 15.83
CA GLN A 182 12.19 -17.43 14.73
C GLN A 182 12.10 -16.69 13.38
N PRO A 183 12.88 -15.62 13.17
CA PRO A 183 12.74 -14.75 12.00
C PRO A 183 12.93 -15.45 10.65
N THR A 184 13.59 -16.62 10.63
CA THR A 184 13.82 -17.42 9.42
C THR A 184 12.78 -18.51 9.19
N LYS A 185 11.76 -18.64 10.07
CA LYS A 185 10.68 -19.62 9.88
C LYS A 185 10.01 -19.44 8.52
N VAL A 186 9.89 -20.56 7.80
CA VAL A 186 9.10 -20.64 6.57
C VAL A 186 7.62 -20.82 6.93
N TRP A 187 6.76 -19.97 6.37
CA TRP A 187 5.33 -20.04 6.53
C TRP A 187 4.69 -20.53 5.24
N THR A 188 3.83 -21.53 5.35
CA THR A 188 2.98 -21.98 4.24
C THR A 188 1.68 -21.17 4.18
N GLN A 189 1.09 -21.08 3.00
CA GLN A 189 -0.22 -20.42 2.82
C GLN A 189 -1.30 -21.05 3.68
N THR A 190 -1.24 -22.38 3.89
CA THR A 190 -2.17 -23.12 4.76
C THR A 190 -2.06 -22.65 6.22
N GLU A 191 -0.84 -22.48 6.76
CA GLU A 191 -0.64 -21.97 8.12
C GLU A 191 -1.19 -20.55 8.26
N LEU A 192 -0.92 -19.67 7.27
CA LEU A 192 -1.41 -18.28 7.28
C LEU A 192 -2.94 -18.21 7.26
N LEU A 193 -3.57 -19.02 6.39
CA LEU A 193 -5.02 -19.09 6.30
C LEU A 193 -5.66 -19.72 7.55
N ALA A 194 -5.02 -20.73 8.14
CA ALA A 194 -5.49 -21.33 9.39
C ALA A 194 -5.56 -20.31 10.53
N MET A 195 -4.52 -19.44 10.67
CA MET A 195 -4.54 -18.34 11.64
C MET A 195 -5.70 -17.35 11.38
N SER A 196 -5.96 -17.02 10.11
CA SER A 196 -7.10 -16.14 9.76
C SER A 196 -8.44 -16.81 10.07
N PHE A 197 -8.62 -18.07 9.65
CA PHE A 197 -9.89 -18.78 9.74
C PHE A 197 -10.25 -19.25 11.16
N ALA A 198 -9.29 -19.22 12.09
CA ALA A 198 -9.56 -19.40 13.52
C ALA A 198 -10.38 -18.24 14.11
N HIS A 199 -10.49 -17.12 13.39
CA HIS A 199 -11.25 -15.94 13.80
C HIS A 199 -12.52 -15.79 12.95
N LYS A 200 -13.59 -15.27 13.57
CA LYS A 200 -14.82 -14.93 12.85
C LYS A 200 -14.56 -13.72 11.93
N PRO A 201 -15.18 -13.68 10.73
CA PRO A 201 -15.19 -12.48 9.90
C PRO A 201 -15.75 -11.28 10.68
N GLY A 202 -15.12 -10.11 10.48
CA GLY A 202 -15.46 -8.89 11.21
C GLY A 202 -16.78 -8.24 10.76
N PHE A 203 -17.17 -8.46 9.51
CA PHE A 203 -18.38 -7.89 8.90
C PHE A 203 -18.82 -8.72 7.68
N ALA A 204 -20.05 -8.47 7.22
CA ALA A 204 -20.59 -9.11 6.02
C ALA A 204 -19.84 -8.65 4.76
N PRO A 205 -19.52 -9.53 3.79
CA PRO A 205 -18.81 -9.17 2.58
C PRO A 205 -19.42 -7.95 1.88
N GLY A 206 -18.59 -7.00 1.50
CA GLY A 206 -18.96 -5.76 0.82
C GLY A 206 -19.45 -4.62 1.74
N SER A 207 -19.76 -4.87 3.02
CA SER A 207 -20.41 -3.88 3.90
C SER A 207 -19.45 -2.84 4.51
N ALA A 208 -18.16 -3.16 4.64
CA ALA A 208 -17.15 -2.27 5.19
C ALA A 208 -15.78 -2.49 4.52
N PHE A 209 -14.83 -1.63 4.84
CA PHE A 209 -13.43 -1.78 4.47
C PHE A 209 -12.61 -2.20 5.69
N GLU A 210 -11.81 -3.26 5.53
CA GLU A 210 -10.74 -3.60 6.47
C GLU A 210 -9.58 -4.24 5.73
N TYR A 211 -8.41 -3.65 5.88
CA TYR A 211 -7.21 -4.15 5.23
C TYR A 211 -6.80 -5.50 5.82
N SER A 212 -6.78 -6.53 4.98
CA SER A 212 -6.42 -7.88 5.39
C SER A 212 -5.50 -8.55 4.37
N ASN A 213 -4.33 -9.00 4.82
CA ASN A 213 -3.39 -9.76 4.01
C ASN A 213 -3.98 -11.09 3.53
N THR A 214 -4.92 -11.66 4.28
CA THR A 214 -5.65 -12.88 3.93
C THR A 214 -6.29 -12.80 2.55
N ASN A 215 -6.85 -11.64 2.19
CA ASN A 215 -7.45 -11.42 0.88
C ASN A 215 -6.47 -11.72 -0.26
N THR A 216 -5.26 -11.19 -0.13
CA THR A 216 -4.27 -11.32 -1.21
C THR A 216 -3.62 -12.70 -1.24
N VAL A 217 -3.50 -13.37 -0.10
CA VAL A 217 -3.09 -14.78 -0.06
C VAL A 217 -4.09 -15.63 -0.85
N LEU A 218 -5.40 -15.45 -0.64
CA LEU A 218 -6.44 -16.16 -1.40
C LEU A 218 -6.36 -15.83 -2.90
N LEU A 219 -6.18 -14.56 -3.28
CA LEU A 219 -6.01 -14.17 -4.68
C LEU A 219 -4.77 -14.80 -5.32
N GLY A 220 -3.67 -14.92 -4.57
CA GLY A 220 -2.47 -15.62 -5.02
C GLY A 220 -2.71 -17.08 -5.32
N LEU A 221 -3.41 -17.80 -4.42
CA LEU A 221 -3.78 -19.21 -4.61
C LEU A 221 -4.72 -19.40 -5.81
N ILE A 222 -5.69 -18.50 -5.98
CA ILE A 222 -6.60 -18.53 -7.15
C ILE A 222 -5.80 -18.31 -8.44
N ALA A 223 -4.83 -17.39 -8.43
CA ALA A 223 -3.98 -17.18 -9.60
C ALA A 223 -3.12 -18.41 -9.95
N GLU A 224 -2.55 -19.07 -8.95
CA GLU A 224 -1.81 -20.33 -9.15
C GLU A 224 -2.70 -21.43 -9.72
N GLN A 225 -3.90 -21.60 -9.18
CA GLN A 225 -4.88 -22.60 -9.64
C GLN A 225 -5.28 -22.35 -11.10
N ILE A 226 -5.59 -21.10 -11.45
CA ILE A 226 -6.02 -20.75 -12.81
C ILE A 226 -4.89 -20.96 -13.83
N ASP A 227 -3.65 -20.55 -13.53
CA ASP A 227 -2.53 -20.68 -14.46
C ASP A 227 -1.81 -22.05 -14.39
N GLY A 228 -2.08 -22.84 -13.33
CA GLY A 228 -1.43 -24.13 -13.11
C GLY A 228 0.08 -24.01 -12.87
N LYS A 229 0.54 -22.87 -12.31
CA LYS A 229 1.95 -22.55 -12.11
C LYS A 229 2.14 -21.85 -10.76
N PRO A 230 3.33 -21.97 -10.13
CA PRO A 230 3.67 -21.18 -8.96
C PRO A 230 3.55 -19.67 -9.23
N LEU A 231 3.10 -18.90 -8.25
CA LEU A 231 2.83 -17.46 -8.35
C LEU A 231 4.05 -16.66 -8.84
N ALA A 232 5.26 -17.06 -8.46
CA ALA A 232 6.49 -16.48 -8.98
C ALA A 232 6.60 -16.58 -10.52
N ALA A 233 6.28 -17.73 -11.08
CA ALA A 233 6.30 -17.94 -12.53
C ALA A 233 5.16 -17.17 -13.23
N VAL A 234 3.99 -17.09 -12.59
CA VAL A 234 2.85 -16.29 -13.08
C VAL A 234 3.24 -14.82 -13.17
N MET A 235 3.79 -14.25 -12.10
CA MET A 235 4.21 -12.84 -12.07
C MET A 235 5.35 -12.57 -13.07
N GLN A 236 6.35 -13.43 -13.12
CA GLN A 236 7.45 -13.29 -14.07
C GLN A 236 6.95 -13.23 -15.52
N GLN A 237 6.08 -14.16 -15.90
CA GLN A 237 5.57 -14.25 -17.26
C GLN A 237 4.60 -13.13 -17.63
N ARG A 238 3.74 -12.75 -16.70
CA ARG A 238 2.63 -11.82 -16.96
C ARG A 238 2.98 -10.36 -16.72
N LEU A 239 3.97 -10.08 -15.85
CA LEU A 239 4.26 -8.72 -15.39
C LEU A 239 5.72 -8.32 -15.62
N PHE A 240 6.67 -9.08 -15.07
CA PHE A 240 8.06 -8.60 -15.01
C PHE A 240 8.74 -8.69 -16.37
N ALA A 241 8.63 -9.83 -17.07
CA ALA A 241 9.22 -10.00 -18.39
C ALA A 241 8.66 -9.03 -19.46
N PRO A 242 7.32 -8.81 -19.55
CA PRO A 242 6.78 -7.83 -20.50
C PRO A 242 7.24 -6.39 -20.28
N LEU A 243 7.54 -6.00 -19.02
CA LEU A 243 8.03 -4.66 -18.67
C LEU A 243 9.56 -4.57 -18.57
N GLY A 244 10.29 -5.65 -18.82
CA GLY A 244 11.74 -5.68 -18.72
C GLY A 244 12.28 -5.46 -17.30
N LEU A 245 11.54 -5.89 -16.27
CA LEU A 245 11.93 -5.72 -14.86
C LEU A 245 12.87 -6.88 -14.46
N GLU A 246 14.16 -6.65 -14.53
CA GLU A 246 15.20 -7.66 -14.28
C GLU A 246 15.61 -7.75 -12.79
N ARG A 247 15.35 -6.68 -12.02
CA ARG A 247 15.64 -6.58 -10.58
C ARG A 247 14.39 -6.77 -9.72
N THR A 248 13.25 -7.03 -10.36
CA THR A 248 11.98 -7.29 -9.66
C THR A 248 11.70 -8.77 -9.69
N LEU A 249 11.48 -9.34 -8.49
CA LEU A 249 11.24 -10.76 -8.35
C LEU A 249 10.28 -11.06 -7.19
N PHE A 250 9.62 -12.19 -7.33
CA PHE A 250 8.81 -12.78 -6.26
C PHE A 250 9.56 -14.03 -5.73
N PRO A 251 10.06 -14.01 -4.49
CA PRO A 251 10.91 -15.08 -3.98
C PRO A 251 10.12 -16.36 -3.71
N ASP A 252 10.81 -17.51 -3.80
CA ASP A 252 10.32 -18.77 -3.25
C ASP A 252 10.15 -18.66 -1.72
N ILE A 253 9.19 -19.39 -1.16
CA ILE A 253 8.89 -19.34 0.28
C ILE A 253 10.07 -19.78 1.17
N HIS A 254 10.96 -20.63 0.65
CA HIS A 254 12.18 -21.07 1.35
C HIS A 254 13.34 -20.08 1.22
N SER A 255 13.21 -19.04 0.38
CA SER A 255 14.26 -18.04 0.19
C SER A 255 14.10 -16.88 1.17
N ASN A 256 15.10 -16.65 1.98
CA ASN A 256 15.22 -15.50 2.87
C ASN A 256 16.28 -14.47 2.39
N THR A 257 16.92 -14.69 1.23
CA THR A 257 18.00 -13.85 0.72
C THR A 257 17.50 -12.76 -0.22
N LEU A 258 18.24 -11.67 -0.27
CA LEU A 258 18.12 -10.61 -1.28
C LEU A 258 19.28 -10.72 -2.25
N PRO A 259 19.06 -10.60 -3.58
CA PRO A 259 20.16 -10.54 -4.55
C PRO A 259 21.03 -9.28 -4.35
N ALA A 260 22.32 -9.39 -4.64
CA ALA A 260 23.20 -8.23 -4.69
C ALA A 260 22.98 -7.44 -6.02
N PRO A 261 23.21 -6.10 -6.03
CA PRO A 261 23.45 -5.25 -4.87
C PRO A 261 22.18 -5.08 -4.01
N LEU A 262 22.33 -4.95 -2.71
CA LEU A 262 21.19 -4.87 -1.78
C LEU A 262 21.41 -3.81 -0.70
N ALA A 263 20.32 -3.29 -0.14
CA ALA A 263 20.33 -2.56 1.12
C ALA A 263 19.83 -3.47 2.25
N ARG A 264 20.55 -3.53 3.38
CA ARG A 264 20.15 -4.31 4.55
C ARG A 264 19.04 -3.60 5.31
N GLY A 265 18.04 -4.33 5.77
CA GLY A 265 16.86 -3.79 6.46
C GLY A 265 16.99 -3.85 7.98
N TYR A 266 16.50 -2.82 8.67
CA TYR A 266 16.66 -2.66 10.12
C TYR A 266 15.37 -2.33 10.85
N MET A 267 15.23 -2.81 12.07
CA MET A 267 14.11 -2.50 12.95
C MET A 267 14.61 -2.26 14.38
N TYR A 268 14.07 -1.25 15.05
CA TYR A 268 14.25 -1.07 16.49
C TYR A 268 13.18 -1.83 17.27
N GLY A 269 13.62 -2.54 18.32
CA GLY A 269 12.72 -3.36 19.15
C GLY A 269 12.23 -4.61 18.45
N THR A 270 10.99 -5.01 18.68
CA THR A 270 10.40 -6.26 18.19
C THR A 270 9.04 -6.02 17.54
N ASN A 271 8.55 -6.98 16.74
CA ASN A 271 7.22 -6.92 16.13
C ASN A 271 6.13 -6.82 17.20
N VAL A 272 6.23 -7.60 18.27
CA VAL A 272 5.29 -7.58 19.40
C VAL A 272 5.22 -6.21 20.07
N LEU A 273 6.35 -5.53 20.26
CA LEU A 273 6.36 -4.19 20.89
C LEU A 273 5.66 -3.12 20.04
N THR A 274 5.51 -3.34 18.76
CA THR A 274 4.96 -2.34 17.82
C THR A 274 3.70 -2.82 17.10
N MET A 275 3.11 -3.97 17.49
CA MET A 275 1.94 -4.52 16.80
C MET A 275 0.63 -3.79 17.11
N ASP A 276 0.50 -3.21 18.31
CA ASP A 276 -0.71 -2.56 18.78
C ASP A 276 -0.59 -1.02 18.81
N PRO A 277 -1.71 -0.29 18.70
CA PRO A 277 -1.70 1.16 18.89
C PRO A 277 -1.09 1.57 20.25
N PRO A 278 -0.26 2.62 20.29
CA PRO A 278 0.02 3.59 19.22
C PRO A 278 1.12 3.17 18.25
N PHE A 279 1.46 1.88 18.13
CA PHE A 279 2.44 1.30 17.21
C PHE A 279 3.87 1.87 17.35
N LYS A 280 4.26 2.34 18.48
CA LYS A 280 5.57 2.95 18.76
C LYS A 280 6.28 2.21 19.88
N LEU A 281 7.58 2.31 19.88
CA LEU A 281 8.37 1.79 21.00
C LEU A 281 8.08 2.54 22.32
N PRO A 282 8.28 1.90 23.49
CA PRO A 282 8.28 2.58 24.76
C PRO A 282 9.22 3.80 24.76
N GLU A 283 8.84 4.89 25.43
CA GLU A 283 9.61 6.14 25.40
C GLU A 283 11.07 6.00 25.86
N LYS A 284 11.33 5.10 26.79
CA LYS A 284 12.70 4.77 27.21
C LYS A 284 13.52 4.26 26.03
N MET A 285 13.00 3.28 25.28
CA MET A 285 13.67 2.71 24.12
C MET A 285 13.84 3.73 22.99
N GLN A 286 12.86 4.62 22.79
CA GLN A 286 13.00 5.71 21.83
C GLN A 286 14.14 6.66 22.18
N ARG A 287 14.33 7.01 23.47
CA ARG A 287 15.48 7.82 23.93
C ARG A 287 16.78 7.08 23.73
N GLU A 288 16.87 5.82 24.15
CA GLU A 288 18.07 4.99 24.00
C GLU A 288 18.48 4.84 22.53
N ALA A 289 17.53 4.70 21.60
CA ALA A 289 17.80 4.68 20.18
C ALA A 289 18.36 6.03 19.66
N ARG A 290 17.78 7.15 20.11
CA ARG A 290 18.25 8.51 19.72
C ARG A 290 19.64 8.83 20.29
N GLU A 291 19.98 8.28 21.45
CA GLU A 291 21.27 8.41 22.11
C GLU A 291 22.32 7.42 21.57
N GLY A 292 21.93 6.51 20.66
CA GLY A 292 22.80 5.48 20.08
C GLY A 292 23.11 4.32 21.06
N VAL A 293 22.38 4.24 22.18
CA VAL A 293 22.52 3.14 23.17
C VAL A 293 21.78 1.88 22.68
N LEU A 294 20.59 2.05 22.10
CA LEU A 294 19.85 0.97 21.46
C LEU A 294 20.17 0.94 19.96
N ALA A 295 20.82 -0.11 19.49
CA ALA A 295 21.07 -0.33 18.07
C ALA A 295 19.85 -1.01 17.40
N PRO A 296 19.61 -0.78 16.11
CA PRO A 296 18.58 -1.49 15.37
C PRO A 296 19.02 -2.91 15.03
N ILE A 297 18.03 -3.83 14.97
CA ILE A 297 18.23 -5.24 14.64
C ILE A 297 18.16 -5.41 13.12
N ASP A 298 19.12 -6.14 12.55
CA ASP A 298 19.15 -6.49 11.13
C ASP A 298 18.09 -7.56 10.83
N GLN A 299 17.16 -7.24 9.93
CA GLN A 299 16.04 -8.06 9.49
C GLN A 299 16.21 -8.58 8.05
N THR A 300 17.38 -8.36 7.44
CA THR A 300 17.62 -8.67 6.03
C THR A 300 17.34 -10.12 5.68
N GLU A 301 17.75 -11.03 6.55
CA GLU A 301 17.62 -12.47 6.36
C GLU A 301 16.36 -13.06 7.02
N ALA A 302 15.45 -12.22 7.52
CA ALA A 302 14.14 -12.69 7.96
C ALA A 302 13.35 -13.22 6.75
N ASN A 303 12.70 -14.39 6.93
CA ASN A 303 11.98 -15.02 5.85
C ASN A 303 10.66 -14.29 5.57
N PRO A 304 10.41 -13.75 4.33
CA PRO A 304 9.23 -12.98 4.00
C PRO A 304 8.01 -13.86 3.66
N SER A 305 8.09 -15.20 3.77
CA SER A 305 7.01 -16.11 3.37
C SER A 305 5.69 -15.85 4.09
N TRP A 306 5.72 -15.29 5.30
CA TRP A 306 4.51 -14.86 5.99
C TRP A 306 3.75 -13.74 5.24
N GLY A 307 4.44 -12.94 4.44
CA GLY A 307 3.83 -11.94 3.56
C GLY A 307 3.35 -12.56 2.25
N TRP A 308 4.07 -13.54 1.70
CA TRP A 308 3.85 -14.20 0.42
C TRP A 308 3.22 -13.28 -0.63
N ALA A 309 2.06 -13.66 -1.22
CA ALA A 309 1.32 -12.86 -2.19
C ALA A 309 0.96 -11.45 -1.69
N ALA A 310 0.90 -11.26 -0.38
CA ALA A 310 0.56 -9.98 0.24
C ALA A 310 1.77 -9.05 0.47
N GLY A 311 3.04 -9.55 0.38
CA GLY A 311 4.14 -8.67 0.73
C GLY A 311 5.56 -9.17 0.49
N ALA A 312 5.80 -10.35 -0.09
CA ALA A 312 7.15 -10.91 -0.17
C ALA A 312 8.01 -10.35 -1.31
N GLY A 313 7.49 -9.50 -2.17
CA GLY A 313 8.17 -8.99 -3.35
C GLY A 313 9.49 -8.26 -3.07
N ILE A 314 10.39 -8.33 -4.03
CA ILE A 314 11.70 -7.66 -4.04
C ILE A 314 11.78 -6.82 -5.32
N SER A 315 12.33 -5.60 -5.22
CA SER A 315 12.55 -4.73 -6.38
C SER A 315 13.61 -3.68 -6.07
N SER A 316 13.92 -2.83 -7.04
CA SER A 316 14.73 -1.62 -6.89
C SER A 316 13.88 -0.36 -7.03
N ALA A 317 14.43 0.82 -6.63
CA ALA A 317 13.71 2.08 -6.79
C ALA A 317 13.40 2.40 -8.26
N ASN A 318 14.37 2.16 -9.16
CA ASN A 318 14.19 2.41 -10.59
C ASN A 318 13.07 1.54 -11.16
N GLU A 319 13.02 0.26 -10.81
CA GLU A 319 12.00 -0.65 -11.34
C GLU A 319 10.63 -0.46 -10.68
N LEU A 320 10.58 -0.05 -9.40
CA LEU A 320 9.32 0.37 -8.78
C LEU A 320 8.72 1.60 -9.49
N ALA A 321 9.57 2.53 -9.96
CA ALA A 321 9.11 3.68 -10.74
C ALA A 321 8.55 3.24 -12.09
N THR A 322 9.24 2.36 -12.81
CA THR A 322 8.74 1.76 -14.06
C THR A 322 7.44 1.00 -13.82
N TRP A 323 7.38 0.19 -12.75
CA TRP A 323 6.18 -0.56 -12.41
C TRP A 323 4.97 0.34 -12.15
N VAL A 324 5.10 1.38 -11.30
CA VAL A 324 3.95 2.21 -10.93
C VAL A 324 3.48 3.08 -12.10
N GLU A 325 4.38 3.50 -12.98
CA GLU A 325 4.03 4.19 -14.23
C GLU A 325 3.21 3.25 -15.14
N ALA A 326 3.70 2.04 -15.42
CA ALA A 326 3.03 1.03 -16.22
C ALA A 326 1.67 0.60 -15.61
N LEU A 327 1.63 0.41 -14.29
CA LEU A 327 0.43 0.06 -13.52
C LEU A 327 -0.70 1.06 -13.74
N VAL A 328 -0.38 2.36 -13.69
CA VAL A 328 -1.37 3.44 -13.76
C VAL A 328 -1.66 3.85 -15.21
N ALA A 329 -0.68 3.76 -16.11
CA ALA A 329 -0.89 3.95 -17.55
C ALA A 329 -1.72 2.83 -18.19
N GLY A 330 -1.80 1.66 -17.55
CA GLY A 330 -2.57 0.51 -18.06
C GLY A 330 -1.83 -0.29 -19.11
N GLU A 331 -0.51 -0.33 -19.09
CA GLU A 331 0.28 -1.05 -20.09
C GLU A 331 0.02 -2.57 -20.10
N LEU A 332 -0.49 -3.11 -19.00
CA LEU A 332 -0.74 -4.55 -18.80
C LEU A 332 -2.23 -4.93 -18.84
N LEU A 333 -3.12 -3.97 -19.08
CA LEU A 333 -4.56 -4.13 -19.18
C LEU A 333 -5.08 -3.37 -20.41
N ASP A 334 -6.22 -3.79 -20.96
CA ASP A 334 -6.92 -2.94 -21.94
C ASP A 334 -7.52 -1.70 -21.28
N ALA A 335 -7.95 -0.73 -22.11
CA ALA A 335 -8.45 0.57 -21.66
C ALA A 335 -9.68 0.44 -20.74
N ASP A 336 -10.56 -0.54 -20.97
CA ASP A 336 -11.79 -0.71 -20.20
C ASP A 336 -11.47 -1.30 -18.81
N TRP A 337 -10.61 -2.28 -18.73
CA TRP A 337 -10.17 -2.86 -17.46
C TRP A 337 -9.31 -1.89 -16.65
N GLN A 338 -8.45 -1.11 -17.33
CA GLN A 338 -7.68 -0.07 -16.66
C GLN A 338 -8.57 1.03 -16.08
N ARG A 339 -9.54 1.51 -16.86
CA ARG A 339 -10.54 2.49 -16.38
C ARG A 339 -11.28 1.90 -15.17
N ARG A 340 -11.81 0.67 -15.29
CA ARG A 340 -12.48 -0.02 -14.17
C ARG A 340 -11.62 -0.10 -12.92
N ARG A 341 -10.30 -0.37 -13.05
CA ARG A 341 -9.37 -0.36 -11.92
C ARG A 341 -9.30 1.01 -11.26
N LEU A 342 -9.06 2.07 -12.02
CA LEU A 342 -8.88 3.41 -11.45
C LEU A 342 -10.18 3.96 -10.86
N ASP A 343 -11.32 3.68 -11.48
CA ASP A 343 -12.65 4.10 -11.02
C ASP A 343 -13.15 3.29 -9.80
N SER A 344 -12.55 2.14 -9.51
CA SER A 344 -12.96 1.27 -8.40
C SER A 344 -12.62 1.81 -7.03
N VAL A 345 -11.74 2.81 -6.93
CA VAL A 345 -11.25 3.31 -5.64
C VAL A 345 -12.35 4.00 -4.84
N ARG A 346 -12.47 3.62 -3.57
CA ARG A 346 -13.43 4.18 -2.62
C ARG A 346 -12.71 4.58 -1.34
N PRO A 347 -13.21 5.58 -0.59
CA PRO A 347 -12.63 5.95 0.70
C PRO A 347 -12.49 4.71 1.60
N ILE A 348 -11.36 4.64 2.31
CA ILE A 348 -11.15 3.60 3.34
C ILE A 348 -11.93 3.94 4.62
N ASP A 349 -12.18 5.23 4.85
CA ASP A 349 -13.00 5.77 5.92
C ASP A 349 -14.04 6.70 5.27
N PRO A 350 -15.31 6.28 5.13
CA PRO A 350 -16.35 7.08 4.51
C PRO A 350 -16.66 8.39 5.23
N ASP A 351 -16.38 8.45 6.54
CA ASP A 351 -16.62 9.63 7.37
C ASP A 351 -15.48 10.67 7.26
N ASN A 352 -14.36 10.31 6.64
CA ASN A 352 -13.22 11.19 6.42
C ASN A 352 -12.88 11.30 4.93
N PRO A 353 -13.38 12.33 4.22
CA PRO A 353 -13.13 12.49 2.78
C PRO A 353 -11.66 12.76 2.41
N ASN A 354 -10.83 13.11 3.40
CA ASN A 354 -9.39 13.34 3.19
C ASN A 354 -8.55 12.07 3.44
N THR A 355 -9.18 10.92 3.63
CA THR A 355 -8.50 9.65 3.80
C THR A 355 -7.94 9.14 2.48
N ALA A 356 -7.09 8.09 2.55
CA ALA A 356 -6.73 7.33 1.37
C ALA A 356 -7.93 6.55 0.81
N TYR A 357 -7.82 6.14 -0.44
CA TYR A 357 -8.81 5.31 -1.12
C TYR A 357 -8.21 3.95 -1.46
N TYR A 358 -9.04 2.93 -1.59
CA TYR A 358 -8.62 1.61 -2.01
C TYR A 358 -9.60 1.01 -3.02
N GLY A 359 -9.07 0.37 -4.07
CA GLY A 359 -9.84 -0.24 -5.15
C GLY A 359 -9.33 -1.64 -5.52
N LEU A 360 -9.42 -2.00 -6.78
CA LEU A 360 -9.04 -3.31 -7.33
C LEU A 360 -7.52 -3.54 -7.27
N GLY A 361 -7.00 -3.88 -6.08
CA GLY A 361 -5.58 -4.11 -5.81
C GLY A 361 -4.70 -2.88 -5.94
N ILE A 362 -5.24 -1.69 -5.71
CA ILE A 362 -4.54 -0.42 -5.82
C ILE A 362 -5.06 0.56 -4.75
N ALA A 363 -4.15 1.34 -4.18
CA ALA A 363 -4.49 2.46 -3.31
C ALA A 363 -4.42 3.79 -4.07
N LYS A 364 -5.06 4.84 -3.52
CA LYS A 364 -4.94 6.20 -4.03
C LYS A 364 -4.69 7.17 -2.87
N PHE A 365 -3.71 8.04 -3.05
CA PHE A 365 -3.25 9.05 -2.09
C PHE A 365 -3.30 10.44 -2.75
N GLY A 366 -4.38 11.19 -2.53
CA GLY A 366 -4.61 12.40 -3.32
C GLY A 366 -4.75 12.07 -4.81
N GLY A 367 -3.90 12.63 -5.67
CA GLY A 367 -3.84 12.34 -7.11
C GLY A 367 -3.08 11.06 -7.47
N LEU A 368 -2.25 10.52 -6.57
CA LEU A 368 -1.36 9.41 -6.87
C LEU A 368 -2.03 8.06 -6.63
N TYR A 369 -2.07 7.22 -7.65
CA TYR A 369 -2.43 5.80 -7.55
C TYR A 369 -1.18 4.95 -7.37
N GLY A 370 -1.23 3.95 -6.50
CA GLY A 370 -0.09 3.08 -6.20
C GLY A 370 -0.31 2.26 -4.95
N HIS A 371 0.71 2.13 -4.12
CA HIS A 371 0.63 1.43 -2.85
C HIS A 371 1.78 1.82 -1.92
N THR A 372 1.64 1.52 -0.64
CA THR A 372 2.75 1.54 0.34
C THR A 372 3.19 0.12 0.65
N GLY A 373 4.38 -0.04 1.19
CA GLY A 373 4.88 -1.34 1.60
C GLY A 373 5.61 -1.28 2.94
N GLU A 374 5.37 -2.27 3.78
CA GLU A 374 6.07 -2.43 5.04
C GLU A 374 6.33 -3.91 5.32
N LEU A 375 7.55 -4.21 5.66
CA LEU A 375 8.01 -5.44 6.30
C LEU A 375 8.97 -5.05 7.42
N PRO A 376 9.19 -5.90 8.43
CA PRO A 376 10.28 -5.65 9.38
C PRO A 376 11.57 -5.30 8.65
N GLY A 377 12.09 -4.10 8.89
CA GLY A 377 13.30 -3.61 8.26
C GLY A 377 13.16 -2.78 6.98
N TYR A 378 12.01 -2.80 6.32
CA TYR A 378 11.82 -2.10 5.03
C TYR A 378 10.49 -1.37 4.97
N ASN A 379 10.53 -0.11 4.55
CA ASN A 379 9.34 0.67 4.24
C ASN A 379 9.45 1.25 2.82
N SER A 380 8.36 1.27 2.08
CA SER A 380 8.32 1.77 0.71
C SER A 380 7.01 2.47 0.39
N PHE A 381 7.08 3.39 -0.55
CA PHE A 381 5.96 4.09 -1.16
C PHE A 381 6.19 4.13 -2.67
N MET A 382 5.17 3.87 -3.45
CA MET A 382 5.14 4.15 -4.88
C MET A 382 3.79 4.75 -5.27
N GLY A 383 3.81 5.77 -6.13
CA GLY A 383 2.60 6.39 -6.64
C GLY A 383 2.83 7.10 -7.96
N HIS A 384 1.82 7.07 -8.83
CA HIS A 384 1.77 7.84 -10.07
C HIS A 384 0.44 8.58 -10.18
N ASP A 385 0.51 9.87 -10.49
CA ASP A 385 -0.63 10.73 -10.81
C ASP A 385 -0.77 10.81 -12.33
N PRO A 386 -1.79 10.17 -12.93
CA PRO A 386 -1.95 10.16 -14.39
C PRO A 386 -2.37 11.52 -14.96
N VAL A 387 -2.96 12.39 -14.14
CA VAL A 387 -3.40 13.74 -14.56
C VAL A 387 -2.21 14.68 -14.63
N ASN A 388 -1.48 14.79 -13.51
CA ASN A 388 -0.36 15.73 -13.38
C ASN A 388 0.99 15.12 -13.82
N LYS A 389 1.03 13.85 -14.25
CA LYS A 389 2.24 13.13 -14.70
C LYS A 389 3.35 13.12 -13.64
N VAL A 390 2.95 12.92 -12.38
CA VAL A 390 3.88 12.85 -11.25
C VAL A 390 4.10 11.40 -10.84
N THR A 391 5.35 10.95 -10.81
CA THR A 391 5.75 9.65 -10.26
C THR A 391 6.60 9.88 -9.03
N LEU A 392 6.25 9.24 -7.93
CA LEU A 392 7.02 9.28 -6.68
C LEU A 392 7.25 7.86 -6.17
N VAL A 393 8.53 7.54 -5.97
CA VAL A 393 8.97 6.32 -5.29
C VAL A 393 9.89 6.68 -4.15
N VAL A 394 9.66 6.10 -3.00
CA VAL A 394 10.52 6.20 -1.82
C VAL A 394 10.70 4.82 -1.22
N TRP A 395 11.94 4.46 -0.87
CA TRP A 395 12.15 3.36 0.06
C TRP A 395 13.13 3.76 1.17
N THR A 396 12.98 3.11 2.32
CA THR A 396 13.88 3.20 3.45
C THR A 396 14.24 1.81 3.96
N ASN A 397 15.45 1.64 4.43
CA ASN A 397 15.92 0.40 5.01
C ASN A 397 15.74 0.36 6.54
N LEU A 398 14.67 0.98 7.01
CA LEU A 398 14.20 0.91 8.39
C LEU A 398 12.67 0.91 8.41
N ALA A 399 12.07 -0.01 9.18
CA ALA A 399 10.64 -0.03 9.48
C ALA A 399 10.31 -0.89 10.70
N PRO A 400 9.40 -0.42 11.56
CA PRO A 400 8.92 0.97 11.68
C PRO A 400 9.97 1.90 12.31
N ALA A 401 9.76 3.22 12.25
CA ALA A 401 10.53 4.16 13.03
C ALA A 401 10.22 4.03 14.54
N VAL A 402 11.13 4.49 15.40
CA VAL A 402 10.99 4.35 16.86
C VAL A 402 9.72 5.01 17.43
N ASP A 403 9.23 6.07 16.76
CA ASP A 403 7.99 6.78 17.11
C ASP A 403 6.75 6.21 16.39
N GLY A 404 6.90 5.06 15.74
CA GLY A 404 5.85 4.34 15.02
C GLY A 404 5.47 4.94 13.67
N LYS A 405 6.21 5.90 13.15
CA LYS A 405 6.00 6.40 11.79
C LYS A 405 6.49 5.39 10.76
N ASP A 406 5.90 5.49 9.57
CA ASP A 406 6.34 4.79 8.37
C ASP A 406 7.30 5.70 7.59
N PRO A 407 8.62 5.44 7.60
CA PRO A 407 9.59 6.44 7.15
C PRO A 407 9.44 6.82 5.68
N ALA A 408 9.30 5.86 4.77
CA ALA A 408 9.16 6.13 3.34
C ALA A 408 7.84 6.88 3.03
N THR A 409 6.75 6.48 3.68
CA THR A 409 5.45 7.16 3.53
C THR A 409 5.49 8.57 4.11
N THR A 410 6.19 8.78 5.23
CA THR A 410 6.36 10.12 5.84
C THR A 410 7.16 11.05 4.91
N ILE A 411 8.25 10.55 4.31
CA ILE A 411 9.05 11.30 3.33
C ILE A 411 8.20 11.60 2.08
N ALA A 412 7.48 10.60 1.54
CA ALA A 412 6.61 10.76 0.38
C ALA A 412 5.54 11.84 0.62
N ALA A 413 4.84 11.79 1.75
CA ALA A 413 3.82 12.77 2.11
C ALA A 413 4.40 14.21 2.20
N ALA A 414 5.60 14.37 2.76
CA ALA A 414 6.27 15.66 2.83
C ALA A 414 6.60 16.21 1.44
N LEU A 415 7.09 15.37 0.52
CA LEU A 415 7.41 15.77 -0.85
C LEU A 415 6.15 16.09 -1.66
N ILE A 416 5.07 15.30 -1.50
CA ILE A 416 3.76 15.59 -2.10
C ILE A 416 3.26 16.97 -1.65
N ASN A 417 3.33 17.28 -0.35
CA ASN A 417 2.92 18.59 0.18
C ASN A 417 3.79 19.75 -0.30
N MET A 418 5.05 19.50 -0.67
CA MET A 418 5.90 20.53 -1.29
C MET A 418 5.58 20.75 -2.76
N LEU A 419 5.10 19.72 -3.45
CA LEU A 419 4.85 19.74 -4.89
C LEU A 419 3.45 20.22 -5.24
N TYR A 420 2.41 19.75 -4.55
CA TYR A 420 1.02 20.09 -4.85
C TYR A 420 0.60 21.33 -4.08
N ILE A 421 0.09 22.34 -4.81
CA ILE A 421 -0.48 23.55 -4.19
C ILE A 421 -1.89 23.17 -3.69
N PRO A 422 -2.19 23.37 -2.39
CA PRO A 422 -3.55 23.16 -1.91
C PRO A 422 -4.52 24.05 -2.69
N SER A 423 -5.60 23.47 -3.19
CA SER A 423 -6.72 24.26 -3.72
C SER A 423 -7.26 25.14 -2.59
N SER A 424 -7.27 26.44 -2.82
CA SER A 424 -7.75 27.49 -1.89
C SER A 424 -9.26 27.38 -1.63
#